data_69c423caaefc723c7ef1df3e89d5754f
#
_entry.id   69c423caaefc723c7ef1df3e89d5754f
#
_cell.length_a   1.000
_cell.length_b   1.000
_cell.length_c   1.000
_cell.angle_alpha   90.00
_cell.angle_beta   90.00
_cell.angle_gamma   90.00
#
_symmetry.space_group_name_H-M   'P 1'
#
loop_
_entity.id
_entity.type
_entity.pdbx_description
1 polymer ?
#
loop_
_entity_poly.entity_id
_entity_poly.type
_entity_poly.pdbx_seq_one_letter_code
_entity_poly.pdbx_strand_id
1 'polypeptide(L)'
;MLDRTRNASLPQHRTMHVPRTMFAAAIDRFGGPEVIAGHALPVPPLDVDEVMIAVDTAGVGPWDADVREGYYAPRRPHFPLVLGYDGSGIVAAVGSRVRRLKVGDEVYSYNWENPKGGFYAEYVAVPADKVAPIPKRLDLRHAGAIPITGLTALQGIDDALKLKKGETIIIHGASGGVGTLAVQFARLRGARVFATASGLEGVEVVREMGAHVTVDGKRVDIDDQARRFAPDGADAILALAGGDALEKCMNVLRPGGRLAHPNGIEPAPKKRRGMELIRYDGISGVREFERLNAAVQAAKLKVAIAECYSLAHAYKAHERLAEGHVVGKIILSIHAS
;
A
#
# COMPACT_ATOMS: atom_id res chain seq x y z
N MET A 1 60.16 24.47 -4.89
CA MET A 1 59.22 25.55 -4.55
C MET A 1 58.16 25.60 -5.59
N LEU A 2 56.97 25.14 -5.28
CA LEU A 2 55.70 25.59 -5.85
C LEU A 2 54.60 24.77 -5.17
N ASP A 3 53.98 25.45 -4.26
CA ASP A 3 52.80 25.02 -3.47
C ASP A 3 51.63 24.80 -4.43
N ARG A 4 50.99 23.65 -4.40
CA ARG A 4 49.73 23.35 -5.04
C ARG A 4 48.73 22.85 -3.98
N THR A 5 48.23 23.81 -3.23
CA THR A 5 46.99 23.65 -2.47
C THR A 5 45.81 23.38 -3.44
N ARG A 6 45.42 22.12 -3.61
CA ARG A 6 44.19 21.75 -4.25
C ARG A 6 43.06 22.03 -3.27
N ASN A 7 42.36 23.15 -3.49
CA ASN A 7 41.06 23.40 -2.94
C ASN A 7 40.09 22.35 -3.51
N ALA A 8 39.80 21.30 -2.75
CA ALA A 8 38.68 20.42 -3.03
C ALA A 8 37.42 21.14 -2.64
N SER A 9 36.74 21.73 -3.62
CA SER A 9 35.39 22.24 -3.45
C SER A 9 34.48 21.07 -3.04
N LEU A 10 33.94 21.14 -1.83
CA LEU A 10 32.87 20.27 -1.35
C LEU A 10 31.70 20.32 -2.35
N PRO A 11 31.06 19.20 -2.67
CA PRO A 11 29.92 19.21 -3.59
C PRO A 11 28.82 20.10 -3.00
N GLN A 12 28.42 21.12 -3.74
CA GLN A 12 27.29 21.96 -3.41
C GLN A 12 26.07 21.07 -3.26
N HIS A 13 25.52 20.96 -2.06
CA HIS A 13 24.21 20.36 -1.82
C HIS A 13 23.19 21.16 -2.66
N ARG A 14 22.67 20.53 -3.71
CA ARG A 14 21.51 21.06 -4.42
C ARG A 14 20.34 21.08 -3.42
N THR A 15 20.09 22.21 -2.79
CA THR A 15 18.86 22.44 -2.05
C THR A 15 17.74 22.60 -3.07
N MET A 16 16.76 21.70 -3.07
CA MET A 16 15.51 21.97 -3.79
C MET A 16 14.81 23.12 -3.05
N HIS A 17 14.33 24.12 -3.81
CA HIS A 17 13.58 25.21 -3.23
C HIS A 17 12.20 24.68 -2.77
N VAL A 18 11.99 24.59 -1.48
CA VAL A 18 10.67 24.25 -0.89
C VAL A 18 9.89 25.56 -0.76
N PRO A 19 8.70 25.69 -1.39
CA PRO A 19 7.89 26.90 -1.30
C PRO A 19 7.31 27.10 0.10
N ARG A 20 6.75 28.29 0.38
CA ARG A 20 6.07 28.55 1.66
C ARG A 20 4.67 27.95 1.72
N THR A 21 4.01 27.81 0.57
CA THR A 21 2.65 27.28 0.45
C THR A 21 2.64 26.17 -0.61
N MET A 22 1.70 25.27 -0.48
CA MET A 22 1.50 24.12 -1.36
C MET A 22 0.02 23.96 -1.69
N PHE A 23 -0.30 23.30 -2.80
CA PHE A 23 -1.62 22.80 -3.06
C PHE A 23 -1.81 21.43 -2.37
N ALA A 24 -3.00 21.23 -1.76
CA ALA A 24 -3.39 19.98 -1.12
C ALA A 24 -4.87 19.71 -1.35
N ALA A 25 -5.22 18.43 -1.43
CA ALA A 25 -6.59 17.97 -1.34
C ALA A 25 -6.91 17.61 0.12
N ALA A 26 -7.79 18.38 0.75
CA ALA A 26 -8.07 18.29 2.16
C ALA A 26 -9.58 18.33 2.45
N ILE A 27 -9.96 17.99 3.68
CA ILE A 27 -11.34 18.06 4.15
C ILE A 27 -11.47 19.08 5.28
N ASP A 28 -12.56 19.86 5.30
CA ASP A 28 -12.90 20.80 6.38
C ASP A 28 -13.88 20.20 7.39
N ARG A 29 -14.42 19.04 7.09
CA ARG A 29 -15.34 18.26 7.94
C ARG A 29 -15.33 16.80 7.48
N PHE A 30 -15.75 15.90 8.31
CA PHE A 30 -16.01 14.52 7.90
C PHE A 30 -17.24 14.43 6.98
N GLY A 31 -17.22 13.42 6.07
CA GLY A 31 -18.32 13.19 5.14
C GLY A 31 -17.96 12.27 3.99
N GLY A 32 -18.79 12.28 2.94
CA GLY A 32 -18.58 11.54 1.71
C GLY A 32 -17.45 12.13 0.85
N PRO A 33 -17.22 11.57 -0.37
CA PRO A 33 -16.16 12.07 -1.27
C PRO A 33 -16.24 13.56 -1.57
N GLU A 34 -17.40 14.13 -1.57
CA GLU A 34 -17.70 15.55 -1.86
C GLU A 34 -17.08 16.56 -0.89
N VAL A 35 -16.62 16.09 0.28
CA VAL A 35 -15.95 16.98 1.26
C VAL A 35 -14.48 17.23 0.94
N ILE A 36 -13.90 16.48 -0.02
CA ILE A 36 -12.52 16.66 -0.45
C ILE A 36 -12.45 17.87 -1.39
N ALA A 37 -11.71 18.89 -0.98
CA ALA A 37 -11.54 20.12 -1.75
C ALA A 37 -10.07 20.52 -1.87
N GLY A 38 -9.76 21.34 -2.90
CA GLY A 38 -8.42 21.89 -3.09
C GLY A 38 -8.17 23.07 -2.14
N HIS A 39 -7.04 23.07 -1.47
CA HIS A 39 -6.59 24.09 -0.52
C HIS A 39 -5.19 24.57 -0.84
N ALA A 40 -4.93 25.86 -0.64
CA ALA A 40 -3.58 26.42 -0.57
C ALA A 40 -3.17 26.47 0.91
N LEU A 41 -2.30 25.57 1.32
CA LEU A 41 -1.87 25.40 2.71
C LEU A 41 -0.39 25.74 2.89
N PRO A 42 0.05 26.16 4.09
CA PRO A 42 1.47 26.22 4.40
C PRO A 42 2.14 24.86 4.22
N VAL A 43 3.35 24.83 3.65
CA VAL A 43 4.17 23.61 3.68
C VAL A 43 4.50 23.29 5.14
N PRO A 44 4.32 22.04 5.60
CA PRO A 44 4.52 21.67 7.01
C PRO A 44 5.97 21.91 7.45
N PRO A 45 6.19 22.33 8.71
CA PRO A 45 7.55 22.49 9.24
C PRO A 45 8.25 21.14 9.32
N LEU A 46 9.55 21.14 9.04
CA LEU A 46 10.39 19.95 9.08
C LEU A 46 11.06 19.81 10.45
N ASP A 47 10.83 18.70 11.14
CA ASP A 47 11.51 18.40 12.39
C ASP A 47 12.90 17.77 12.14
N VAL A 48 13.70 17.68 13.21
CA VAL A 48 15.12 17.29 13.12
C VAL A 48 15.35 15.86 12.60
N ASP A 49 14.37 14.99 12.74
CA ASP A 49 14.40 13.57 12.35
C ASP A 49 13.44 13.21 11.21
N GLU A 50 12.87 14.23 10.56
CA GLU A 50 11.96 14.08 9.44
C GLU A 50 12.61 14.30 8.07
N VAL A 51 11.89 13.86 7.06
CA VAL A 51 12.17 14.08 5.64
C VAL A 51 11.01 14.81 5.01
N MET A 52 11.29 15.89 4.28
CA MET A 52 10.34 16.55 3.40
C MET A 52 10.37 15.87 2.04
N ILE A 53 9.25 15.33 1.61
CA ILE A 53 9.09 14.71 0.30
C ILE A 53 8.28 15.65 -0.59
N ALA A 54 8.83 16.03 -1.75
CA ALA A 54 8.06 16.54 -2.86
C ALA A 54 7.33 15.35 -3.48
N VAL A 55 6.02 15.27 -3.28
CA VAL A 55 5.22 14.10 -3.65
C VAL A 55 5.01 14.05 -5.15
N ASP A 56 5.24 12.90 -5.75
CA ASP A 56 4.93 12.60 -7.15
C ASP A 56 3.59 11.85 -7.26
N THR A 57 3.45 10.80 -6.46
CA THR A 57 2.29 9.90 -6.50
C THR A 57 1.83 9.57 -5.10
N ALA A 58 0.54 9.67 -4.84
CA ALA A 58 -0.10 9.21 -3.61
C ALA A 58 -1.01 8.01 -3.87
N GLY A 59 -1.02 7.04 -2.95
CA GLY A 59 -1.94 5.91 -2.99
C GLY A 59 -3.32 6.29 -2.47
N VAL A 60 -4.39 5.69 -3.04
CA VAL A 60 -5.76 5.84 -2.55
C VAL A 60 -6.28 4.48 -2.10
N GLY A 61 -6.77 4.39 -0.87
CA GLY A 61 -7.25 3.14 -0.31
C GLY A 61 -8.43 3.30 0.65
N PRO A 62 -9.01 2.17 1.12
CA PRO A 62 -10.17 2.19 2.03
C PRO A 62 -9.92 3.03 3.29
N TRP A 63 -8.69 2.99 3.83
CA TRP A 63 -8.32 3.75 5.02
C TRP A 63 -8.45 5.27 4.86
N ASP A 64 -8.18 5.78 3.66
CA ASP A 64 -8.36 7.20 3.35
C ASP A 64 -9.86 7.56 3.41
N ALA A 65 -10.73 6.66 2.92
CA ALA A 65 -12.18 6.83 3.01
C ALA A 65 -12.67 6.76 4.45
N ASP A 66 -12.20 5.77 5.23
CA ASP A 66 -12.59 5.61 6.63
C ASP A 66 -12.24 6.85 7.46
N VAL A 67 -11.02 7.41 7.30
CA VAL A 67 -10.61 8.63 8.00
C VAL A 67 -11.41 9.83 7.51
N ARG A 68 -11.66 9.96 6.21
CA ARG A 68 -12.53 11.01 5.66
C ARG A 68 -13.93 10.99 6.29
N GLU A 69 -14.46 9.81 6.58
CA GLU A 69 -15.78 9.61 7.20
C GLU A 69 -15.76 9.74 8.72
N GLY A 70 -14.57 9.90 9.32
CA GLY A 70 -14.42 10.08 10.76
C GLY A 70 -14.14 8.78 11.54
N TYR A 71 -14.07 7.63 10.85
CA TYR A 71 -13.55 6.40 11.46
C TYR A 71 -12.03 6.54 11.61
N TYR A 72 -11.48 6.08 12.72
CA TYR A 72 -10.03 6.19 13.02
C TYR A 72 -9.46 7.61 13.02
N ALA A 73 -10.30 8.63 12.95
CA ALA A 73 -9.84 10.00 13.04
C ALA A 73 -9.19 10.29 14.40
N PRO A 74 -8.21 11.21 14.47
CA PRO A 74 -7.69 11.70 15.74
C PRO A 74 -8.84 12.20 16.63
N ARG A 75 -8.72 12.02 17.96
CA ARG A 75 -9.76 12.50 18.92
C ARG A 75 -10.08 14.00 18.79
N ARG A 76 -9.13 14.77 18.27
CA ARG A 76 -9.28 16.21 17.97
C ARG A 76 -8.66 16.47 16.60
N PRO A 77 -9.40 16.23 15.52
CA PRO A 77 -8.90 16.53 14.18
C PRO A 77 -8.70 18.03 14.01
N HIS A 78 -7.60 18.42 13.40
CA HIS A 78 -7.38 19.78 12.94
C HIS A 78 -7.80 19.86 11.47
N PHE A 79 -8.77 20.70 11.18
CA PHE A 79 -9.17 21.01 9.82
C PHE A 79 -8.50 22.29 9.32
N PRO A 80 -8.19 22.41 8.01
CA PRO A 80 -8.35 21.37 7.00
C PRO A 80 -7.42 20.16 7.23
N LEU A 81 -7.96 18.94 7.09
CA LEU A 81 -7.22 17.70 7.26
C LEU A 81 -6.81 17.17 5.89
N VAL A 82 -5.50 17.12 5.63
CA VAL A 82 -4.93 16.53 4.41
C VAL A 82 -4.87 15.02 4.56
N LEU A 83 -5.55 14.29 3.66
CA LEU A 83 -5.59 12.83 3.64
C LEU A 83 -4.33 12.21 2.99
N GLY A 84 -4.31 10.87 2.89
CA GLY A 84 -3.25 10.11 2.23
C GLY A 84 -2.18 9.60 3.19
N TYR A 85 -1.98 8.29 3.20
CA TYR A 85 -1.08 7.63 4.15
C TYR A 85 0.16 7.04 3.50
N ASP A 86 0.16 6.89 2.16
CA ASP A 86 1.29 6.36 1.42
C ASP A 86 1.49 7.08 0.08
N GLY A 87 2.72 7.03 -0.41
CA GLY A 87 3.08 7.65 -1.67
C GLY A 87 4.57 7.57 -1.95
N SER A 88 4.97 8.19 -3.03
CA SER A 88 6.35 8.31 -3.51
C SER A 88 6.65 9.75 -3.91
N GLY A 89 7.93 10.06 -4.01
CA GLY A 89 8.38 11.37 -4.44
C GLY A 89 9.89 11.52 -4.32
N ILE A 90 10.33 12.76 -4.32
CA ILE A 90 11.74 13.12 -4.21
C ILE A 90 11.99 13.83 -2.89
N VAL A 91 13.05 13.48 -2.20
CA VAL A 91 13.48 14.18 -0.98
C VAL A 91 13.82 15.63 -1.30
N ALA A 92 13.04 16.57 -0.80
CA ALA A 92 13.23 18.02 -0.97
C ALA A 92 14.09 18.63 0.13
N ALA A 93 13.96 18.13 1.37
CA ALA A 93 14.77 18.53 2.50
C ALA A 93 14.89 17.39 3.53
N VAL A 94 15.91 17.46 4.38
CA VAL A 94 16.15 16.49 5.47
C VAL A 94 16.41 17.23 6.77
N GLY A 95 15.84 16.71 7.85
CA GLY A 95 16.11 17.20 9.20
C GLY A 95 17.56 16.97 9.63
N SER A 96 18.04 17.77 10.58
CA SER A 96 19.47 17.81 10.96
C SER A 96 20.02 16.51 11.54
N ARG A 97 19.15 15.58 11.99
CA ARG A 97 19.52 14.25 12.51
C ARG A 97 19.44 13.14 11.45
N VAL A 98 18.86 13.39 10.30
CA VAL A 98 18.73 12.40 9.22
C VAL A 98 20.10 12.12 8.60
N ARG A 99 20.45 10.82 8.44
CA ARG A 99 21.74 10.39 7.87
C ARG A 99 21.60 9.41 6.71
N ARG A 100 20.46 8.69 6.62
CA ARG A 100 20.20 7.64 5.63
C ARG A 100 19.75 8.17 4.28
N LEU A 101 19.15 9.37 4.25
CA LEU A 101 18.52 9.97 3.09
C LEU A 101 19.14 11.34 2.84
N LYS A 102 19.12 11.78 1.59
CA LYS A 102 19.61 13.09 1.16
C LYS A 102 18.67 13.71 0.14
N VAL A 103 18.76 15.01 -0.01
CA VAL A 103 18.02 15.76 -1.05
C VAL A 103 18.30 15.17 -2.42
N GLY A 104 17.23 14.95 -3.19
CA GLY A 104 17.25 14.36 -4.52
C GLY A 104 17.08 12.84 -4.56
N ASP A 105 17.05 12.16 -3.42
CA ASP A 105 16.76 10.72 -3.39
C ASP A 105 15.30 10.49 -3.81
N GLU A 106 15.07 9.51 -4.69
CA GLU A 106 13.74 9.00 -5.01
C GLU A 106 13.31 8.02 -3.92
N VAL A 107 12.17 8.32 -3.29
CA VAL A 107 11.70 7.62 -2.09
C VAL A 107 10.24 7.27 -2.17
N TYR A 108 9.83 6.32 -1.32
CA TYR A 108 8.45 6.02 -1.04
C TYR A 108 8.25 5.84 0.46
N SER A 109 7.02 6.01 0.93
CA SER A 109 6.72 6.02 2.35
C SER A 109 5.31 5.53 2.64
N TYR A 110 5.15 4.91 3.79
CA TYR A 110 3.87 4.69 4.45
C TYR A 110 3.98 5.18 5.90
N ASN A 111 3.13 6.14 6.25
CA ASN A 111 3.04 6.65 7.61
C ASN A 111 1.58 6.82 8.02
N TRP A 112 1.14 6.01 9.00
CA TRP A 112 -0.22 6.07 9.53
C TRP A 112 -0.43 7.30 10.42
N GLU A 113 0.56 7.63 11.26
CA GLU A 113 0.52 8.78 12.14
C GLU A 113 1.10 10.00 11.43
N ASN A 114 0.26 10.80 10.79
CA ASN A 114 0.68 11.96 10.01
C ASN A 114 0.04 13.26 10.52
N PRO A 115 0.43 13.74 11.72
CA PRO A 115 -0.20 14.88 12.39
C PRO A 115 -0.05 16.20 11.63
N LYS A 116 0.91 16.27 10.69
CA LYS A 116 1.20 17.44 9.86
C LYS A 116 0.50 17.42 8.50
N GLY A 117 -0.32 16.42 8.23
CA GLY A 117 -1.00 16.18 6.96
C GLY A 117 -0.39 15.04 6.14
N GLY A 118 -1.18 14.49 5.22
CA GLY A 118 -0.88 13.30 4.44
C GLY A 118 -0.34 13.58 3.05
N PHE A 119 -0.31 12.52 2.24
CA PHE A 119 0.27 12.51 0.89
C PHE A 119 -0.61 13.17 -0.19
N TYR A 120 -1.85 13.57 0.14
CA TYR A 120 -2.69 14.30 -0.83
C TYR A 120 -2.29 15.77 -0.89
N ALA A 121 -1.00 16.03 -1.04
CA ALA A 121 -0.39 17.35 -1.09
C ALA A 121 0.89 17.34 -1.93
N GLU A 122 1.34 18.51 -2.37
CA GLU A 122 2.61 18.64 -3.09
C GLU A 122 3.83 18.33 -2.22
N TYR A 123 3.72 18.53 -0.90
CA TYR A 123 4.79 18.26 0.07
C TYR A 123 4.24 17.60 1.32
N VAL A 124 4.99 16.64 1.85
CA VAL A 124 4.68 15.97 3.12
C VAL A 124 5.95 15.84 3.96
N ALA A 125 5.84 16.10 5.27
CA ALA A 125 6.91 15.86 6.23
C ALA A 125 6.63 14.56 6.98
N VAL A 126 7.54 13.59 6.92
CA VAL A 126 7.38 12.28 7.54
C VAL A 126 8.65 11.87 8.30
N PRO A 127 8.54 11.09 9.40
CA PRO A 127 9.69 10.54 10.10
C PRO A 127 10.59 9.74 9.15
N ALA A 128 11.91 9.96 9.22
CA ALA A 128 12.87 9.35 8.29
C ALA A 128 12.90 7.82 8.37
N ASP A 129 12.52 7.20 9.49
CA ASP A 129 12.41 5.76 9.65
C ASP A 129 11.19 5.15 8.91
N LYS A 130 10.23 6.00 8.49
CA LYS A 130 9.07 5.64 7.66
C LYS A 130 9.29 5.85 6.17
N VAL A 131 10.51 6.23 5.75
CA VAL A 131 10.88 6.53 4.37
C VAL A 131 11.97 5.57 3.91
N ALA A 132 11.85 5.08 2.67
CA ALA A 132 12.87 4.26 2.03
C ALA A 132 13.13 4.70 0.58
N PRO A 133 14.33 4.48 0.06
CA PRO A 133 14.58 4.58 -1.38
C PRO A 133 13.67 3.63 -2.15
N ILE A 134 13.16 4.06 -3.31
CA ILE A 134 12.35 3.19 -4.16
C ILE A 134 13.20 2.01 -4.68
N PRO A 135 12.57 0.83 -4.91
CA PRO A 135 13.26 -0.29 -5.56
C PRO A 135 13.70 0.10 -6.97
N LYS A 136 14.93 -0.23 -7.37
CA LYS A 136 15.53 0.15 -8.67
C LYS A 136 14.70 -0.23 -9.92
N ARG A 137 13.75 -1.13 -9.79
CA ARG A 137 12.90 -1.61 -10.89
C ARG A 137 11.60 -0.82 -11.06
N LEU A 138 11.28 0.05 -10.13
CA LEU A 138 10.07 0.85 -10.13
C LEU A 138 10.40 2.31 -10.41
N ASP A 139 9.53 2.97 -11.16
CA ASP A 139 9.47 4.42 -11.23
C ASP A 139 8.66 4.97 -10.04
N LEU A 140 8.63 6.30 -9.89
CA LEU A 140 7.90 6.96 -8.82
C LEU A 140 6.41 6.60 -8.83
N ARG A 141 5.79 6.55 -10.01
CA ARG A 141 4.37 6.23 -10.16
C ARG A 141 4.01 4.86 -9.59
N HIS A 142 4.74 3.81 -10.00
CA HIS A 142 4.50 2.46 -9.51
C HIS A 142 4.94 2.31 -8.04
N ALA A 143 6.03 2.98 -7.65
CA ALA A 143 6.47 2.98 -6.26
C ALA A 143 5.44 3.61 -5.30
N GLY A 144 4.73 4.68 -5.72
CA GLY A 144 3.69 5.31 -4.91
C GLY A 144 2.44 4.45 -4.68
N ALA A 145 2.24 3.42 -5.52
CA ALA A 145 1.09 2.50 -5.39
C ALA A 145 1.31 1.36 -4.37
N ILE A 146 2.53 1.15 -3.88
CA ILE A 146 2.87 -0.08 -3.15
C ILE A 146 3.23 0.05 -1.67
N PRO A 147 3.46 1.22 -1.05
CA PRO A 147 4.01 1.22 0.31
C PRO A 147 3.10 0.48 1.29
N ILE A 148 1.87 0.92 1.49
CA ILE A 148 0.94 0.23 2.39
C ILE A 148 0.51 -1.14 1.86
N THR A 149 0.20 -1.25 0.57
CA THR A 149 -0.30 -2.49 -0.04
C THR A 149 0.76 -3.57 -0.06
N GLY A 150 2.01 -3.22 -0.38
CA GLY A 150 3.15 -4.12 -0.41
C GLY A 150 3.57 -4.60 0.98
N LEU A 151 3.62 -3.69 1.96
CA LEU A 151 3.90 -4.06 3.35
C LEU A 151 2.82 -4.98 3.92
N THR A 152 1.53 -4.66 3.69
CA THR A 152 0.41 -5.51 4.11
C THR A 152 0.48 -6.88 3.44
N ALA A 153 0.72 -6.95 2.14
CA ALA A 153 0.83 -8.21 1.42
C ALA A 153 2.01 -9.06 1.91
N LEU A 154 3.20 -8.46 2.02
CA LEU A 154 4.41 -9.18 2.42
C LEU A 154 4.31 -9.69 3.86
N GLN A 155 3.86 -8.85 4.80
CA GLN A 155 3.72 -9.24 6.21
C GLN A 155 2.60 -10.25 6.41
N GLY A 156 1.51 -10.19 5.63
CA GLY A 156 0.48 -11.22 5.60
C GLY A 156 1.02 -12.58 5.20
N ILE A 157 1.84 -12.64 4.16
CA ILE A 157 2.47 -13.89 3.67
C ILE A 157 3.57 -14.38 4.62
N ASP A 158 4.50 -13.51 5.01
CA ASP A 158 5.73 -13.90 5.72
C ASP A 158 5.56 -13.97 7.24
N ASP A 159 4.90 -13.00 7.84
CA ASP A 159 4.88 -12.84 9.30
C ASP A 159 3.61 -13.44 9.91
N ALA A 160 2.44 -13.15 9.32
CA ALA A 160 1.17 -13.67 9.82
C ALA A 160 0.99 -15.15 9.43
N LEU A 161 1.00 -15.47 8.15
CA LEU A 161 0.82 -16.84 7.69
C LEU A 161 2.08 -17.70 7.81
N LYS A 162 3.27 -17.10 7.81
CA LYS A 162 4.55 -17.81 7.80
C LYS A 162 4.57 -18.87 6.70
N LEU A 163 4.16 -18.46 5.49
CA LEU A 163 3.92 -19.33 4.35
C LEU A 163 5.21 -20.04 3.93
N LYS A 164 5.13 -21.37 3.73
CA LYS A 164 6.27 -22.21 3.40
C LYS A 164 6.21 -22.66 1.94
N LYS A 165 7.38 -23.01 1.41
CA LYS A 165 7.50 -23.63 0.08
C LYS A 165 6.69 -24.91 0.01
N GLY A 166 5.92 -25.07 -1.07
CA GLY A 166 5.06 -26.23 -1.33
C GLY A 166 3.67 -26.15 -0.69
N GLU A 167 3.43 -25.25 0.27
CA GLU A 167 2.09 -25.06 0.84
C GLU A 167 1.11 -24.50 -0.21
N THR A 168 -0.16 -24.81 -0.01
CA THR A 168 -1.27 -24.30 -0.82
C THR A 168 -1.95 -23.15 -0.07
N ILE A 169 -2.03 -21.99 -0.73
CA ILE A 169 -2.71 -20.81 -0.19
C ILE A 169 -3.90 -20.42 -1.06
N ILE A 170 -4.99 -20.02 -0.41
CA ILE A 170 -6.11 -19.31 -1.02
C ILE A 170 -5.93 -17.82 -0.74
N ILE A 171 -5.89 -16.97 -1.78
CA ILE A 171 -5.91 -15.51 -1.64
C ILE A 171 -7.28 -15.04 -2.06
N HIS A 172 -8.10 -14.64 -1.08
CA HIS A 172 -9.44 -14.12 -1.30
C HIS A 172 -9.41 -12.60 -1.46
N GLY A 173 -10.02 -12.06 -2.54
CA GLY A 173 -9.92 -10.65 -2.90
C GLY A 173 -8.60 -10.33 -3.63
N ALA A 174 -8.09 -11.27 -4.41
CA ALA A 174 -6.77 -11.21 -5.05
C ALA A 174 -6.63 -10.12 -6.11
N SER A 175 -7.71 -9.59 -6.67
CA SER A 175 -7.66 -8.54 -7.71
C SER A 175 -7.43 -7.12 -7.18
N GLY A 176 -7.55 -6.88 -5.87
CA GLY A 176 -7.29 -5.58 -5.27
C GLY A 176 -5.79 -5.26 -5.11
N GLY A 177 -5.47 -4.04 -4.68
CA GLY A 177 -4.08 -3.57 -4.55
C GLY A 177 -3.19 -4.47 -3.69
N VAL A 178 -3.65 -4.93 -2.52
CA VAL A 178 -2.90 -5.88 -1.67
C VAL A 178 -2.83 -7.25 -2.31
N GLY A 179 -3.95 -7.71 -2.91
CA GLY A 179 -4.07 -9.08 -3.41
C GLY A 179 -3.16 -9.37 -4.59
N THR A 180 -3.05 -8.44 -5.56
CA THR A 180 -2.16 -8.57 -6.72
C THR A 180 -0.69 -8.72 -6.32
N LEU A 181 -0.26 -8.08 -5.24
CA LEU A 181 1.09 -8.18 -4.70
C LEU A 181 1.25 -9.47 -3.87
N ALA A 182 0.24 -9.83 -3.08
CA ALA A 182 0.26 -11.05 -2.26
C ALA A 182 0.39 -12.33 -3.11
N VAL A 183 -0.26 -12.38 -4.27
CA VAL A 183 -0.10 -13.48 -5.24
C VAL A 183 1.36 -13.65 -5.63
N GLN A 184 2.02 -12.55 -5.99
CA GLN A 184 3.42 -12.57 -6.43
C GLN A 184 4.37 -12.94 -5.28
N PHE A 185 4.14 -12.45 -4.07
CA PHE A 185 4.95 -12.83 -2.90
C PHE A 185 4.73 -14.29 -2.50
N ALA A 186 3.50 -14.80 -2.54
CA ALA A 186 3.23 -16.23 -2.30
C ALA A 186 3.93 -17.12 -3.34
N ARG A 187 3.92 -16.71 -4.61
CA ARG A 187 4.67 -17.39 -5.69
C ARG A 187 6.19 -17.36 -5.44
N LEU A 188 6.71 -16.22 -5.00
CA LEU A 188 8.13 -16.09 -4.64
C LEU A 188 8.52 -17.04 -3.50
N ARG A 189 7.62 -17.33 -2.57
CA ARG A 189 7.83 -18.32 -1.49
C ARG A 189 7.69 -19.77 -1.97
N GLY A 190 7.33 -19.99 -3.25
CA GLY A 190 7.16 -21.32 -3.82
C GLY A 190 5.87 -22.02 -3.39
N ALA A 191 4.85 -21.25 -3.00
CA ALA A 191 3.53 -21.75 -2.67
C ALA A 191 2.68 -22.00 -3.93
N ARG A 192 1.69 -22.90 -3.82
CA ARG A 192 0.62 -23.08 -4.81
C ARG A 192 -0.50 -22.12 -4.49
N VAL A 193 -0.87 -21.27 -5.44
CA VAL A 193 -1.82 -20.15 -5.23
C VAL A 193 -3.13 -20.43 -5.95
N PHE A 194 -4.22 -20.52 -5.20
CA PHE A 194 -5.59 -20.36 -5.66
C PHE A 194 -6.06 -18.95 -5.33
N ALA A 195 -6.68 -18.26 -6.25
CA ALA A 195 -7.07 -16.87 -6.06
C ALA A 195 -8.52 -16.62 -6.47
N THR A 196 -9.26 -15.85 -5.68
CA THR A 196 -10.56 -15.34 -6.08
C THR A 196 -10.44 -13.87 -6.49
N ALA A 197 -11.07 -13.50 -7.57
CA ALA A 197 -11.06 -12.17 -8.13
C ALA A 197 -12.48 -11.69 -8.44
N SER A 198 -12.63 -10.41 -8.74
CA SER A 198 -13.90 -9.82 -9.15
C SER A 198 -13.90 -9.57 -10.66
N GLY A 199 -14.86 -10.19 -11.36
CA GLY A 199 -15.06 -10.04 -12.79
C GLY A 199 -13.96 -10.65 -13.66
N LEU A 200 -14.17 -10.62 -14.99
CA LEU A 200 -13.23 -11.22 -15.95
C LEU A 200 -11.88 -10.49 -15.98
N GLU A 201 -11.87 -9.16 -15.90
CA GLU A 201 -10.66 -8.35 -15.84
C GLU A 201 -9.81 -8.70 -14.62
N GLY A 202 -10.44 -8.76 -13.42
CA GLY A 202 -9.75 -9.15 -12.21
C GLY A 202 -9.15 -10.55 -12.27
N VAL A 203 -9.87 -11.51 -12.89
CA VAL A 203 -9.38 -12.88 -13.12
C VAL A 203 -8.12 -12.86 -14.01
N GLU A 204 -8.13 -12.08 -15.08
CA GLU A 204 -7.00 -12.00 -16.01
C GLU A 204 -5.77 -11.37 -15.34
N VAL A 205 -5.94 -10.20 -14.69
CA VAL A 205 -4.85 -9.53 -13.98
C VAL A 205 -4.22 -10.45 -12.95
N VAL A 206 -5.02 -11.16 -12.13
CA VAL A 206 -4.50 -12.07 -11.11
C VAL A 206 -3.78 -13.28 -11.71
N ARG A 207 -4.24 -13.77 -12.85
CA ARG A 207 -3.53 -14.83 -13.61
C ARG A 207 -2.15 -14.34 -14.08
N GLU A 208 -2.06 -13.12 -14.61
CA GLU A 208 -0.80 -12.48 -14.98
C GLU A 208 0.16 -12.24 -13.81
N MET A 209 -0.38 -12.09 -12.59
CA MET A 209 0.43 -12.02 -11.35
C MET A 209 0.97 -13.39 -10.94
N GLY A 210 0.55 -14.47 -11.60
CA GLY A 210 1.12 -15.81 -11.44
C GLY A 210 0.34 -16.74 -10.51
N ALA A 211 -0.94 -16.48 -10.22
CA ALA A 211 -1.79 -17.46 -9.56
C ALA A 211 -1.91 -18.74 -10.41
N HIS A 212 -1.93 -19.92 -9.79
CA HIS A 212 -2.07 -21.19 -10.50
C HIS A 212 -3.51 -21.41 -10.96
N VAL A 213 -4.47 -21.01 -10.13
CA VAL A 213 -5.89 -21.00 -10.46
C VAL A 213 -6.47 -19.67 -10.01
N THR A 214 -7.24 -19.04 -10.89
CA THR A 214 -7.97 -17.81 -10.60
C THR A 214 -9.43 -18.00 -10.98
N VAL A 215 -10.34 -17.64 -10.07
CA VAL A 215 -11.77 -17.77 -10.29
C VAL A 215 -12.51 -16.46 -10.01
N ASP A 216 -13.56 -16.19 -10.78
CA ASP A 216 -14.54 -15.15 -10.43
C ASP A 216 -15.51 -15.73 -9.40
N GLY A 217 -15.37 -15.27 -8.15
CA GLY A 217 -16.17 -15.78 -7.03
C GLY A 217 -17.68 -15.54 -7.14
N LYS A 218 -18.13 -14.69 -8.08
CA LYS A 218 -19.55 -14.48 -8.37
C LYS A 218 -20.12 -15.45 -9.41
N ARG A 219 -19.25 -16.10 -10.20
CA ARG A 219 -19.66 -16.92 -11.36
C ARG A 219 -19.50 -18.42 -11.15
N VAL A 220 -18.68 -18.82 -10.18
CA VAL A 220 -18.39 -20.24 -9.94
C VAL A 220 -18.57 -20.60 -8.47
N ASP A 221 -18.76 -21.90 -8.21
CA ASP A 221 -18.68 -22.42 -6.86
C ASP A 221 -17.22 -22.47 -6.40
N ILE A 222 -16.87 -21.53 -5.51
CA ILE A 222 -15.52 -21.40 -4.97
C ILE A 222 -15.11 -22.68 -4.22
N ASP A 223 -16.01 -23.28 -3.43
CA ASP A 223 -15.73 -24.48 -2.63
C ASP A 223 -15.34 -25.65 -3.55
N ASP A 224 -16.13 -25.93 -4.60
CA ASP A 224 -15.83 -26.99 -5.58
C ASP A 224 -14.48 -26.75 -6.28
N GLN A 225 -14.23 -25.55 -6.80
CA GLN A 225 -13.00 -25.25 -7.50
C GLN A 225 -11.76 -25.30 -6.59
N ALA A 226 -11.90 -24.80 -5.36
CA ALA A 226 -10.81 -24.81 -4.38
C ALA A 226 -10.51 -26.25 -3.89
N ARG A 227 -11.52 -27.13 -3.72
CA ARG A 227 -11.31 -28.54 -3.39
C ARG A 227 -10.62 -29.31 -4.52
N ARG A 228 -10.95 -29.04 -5.77
CA ARG A 228 -10.21 -29.62 -6.91
C ARG A 228 -8.75 -29.21 -6.92
N PHE A 229 -8.46 -27.96 -6.56
CA PHE A 229 -7.10 -27.45 -6.49
C PHE A 229 -6.32 -27.96 -5.27
N ALA A 230 -6.98 -28.11 -4.12
CA ALA A 230 -6.44 -28.56 -2.85
C ALA A 230 -7.30 -29.72 -2.27
N PRO A 231 -7.16 -30.95 -2.80
CA PRO A 231 -7.98 -32.08 -2.36
C PRO A 231 -7.83 -32.40 -0.86
N ASP A 232 -6.63 -32.22 -0.32
CA ASP A 232 -6.31 -32.44 1.10
C ASP A 232 -6.57 -31.20 1.97
N GLY A 233 -7.16 -30.15 1.37
CA GLY A 233 -7.39 -28.84 1.98
C GLY A 233 -6.22 -27.87 1.80
N ALA A 234 -6.51 -26.57 1.90
CA ALA A 234 -5.52 -25.51 1.85
C ALA A 234 -4.78 -25.34 3.18
N ASP A 235 -3.50 -25.04 3.13
CA ASP A 235 -2.66 -24.77 4.31
C ASP A 235 -2.95 -23.39 4.91
N ALA A 236 -3.24 -22.43 4.05
CA ALA A 236 -3.40 -21.03 4.44
C ALA A 236 -4.47 -20.30 3.60
N ILE A 237 -5.06 -19.28 4.21
CA ILE A 237 -5.92 -18.30 3.55
C ILE A 237 -5.42 -16.90 3.90
N LEU A 238 -5.22 -16.06 2.90
CA LEU A 238 -5.11 -14.61 3.08
C LEU A 238 -6.44 -14.00 2.65
N ALA A 239 -7.20 -13.47 3.62
CA ALA A 239 -8.50 -12.87 3.39
C ALA A 239 -8.37 -11.34 3.27
N LEU A 240 -8.66 -10.80 2.08
CA LEU A 240 -8.61 -9.36 1.77
C LEU A 240 -10.01 -8.78 1.50
N ALA A 241 -11.02 -9.61 1.64
CA ALA A 241 -12.43 -9.26 1.61
C ALA A 241 -13.19 -10.20 2.54
N GLY A 242 -14.34 -9.79 3.03
CA GLY A 242 -15.23 -10.60 3.87
C GLY A 242 -16.39 -11.22 3.09
N GLY A 243 -17.39 -11.73 3.82
CA GLY A 243 -18.67 -12.22 3.29
C GLY A 243 -18.68 -13.68 2.87
N ASP A 244 -19.78 -14.06 2.20
CA ASP A 244 -20.09 -15.47 1.88
C ASP A 244 -19.03 -16.17 1.03
N ALA A 245 -18.36 -15.43 0.15
CA ALA A 245 -17.28 -15.97 -0.67
C ALA A 245 -16.07 -16.38 0.18
N LEU A 246 -15.75 -15.62 1.24
CA LEU A 246 -14.72 -16.00 2.19
C LEU A 246 -15.13 -17.25 2.99
N GLU A 247 -16.38 -17.34 3.41
CA GLU A 247 -16.90 -18.52 4.12
C GLU A 247 -16.72 -19.81 3.29
N LYS A 248 -16.95 -19.75 1.96
CA LYS A 248 -16.67 -20.87 1.05
C LYS A 248 -15.18 -21.20 0.98
N CYS A 249 -14.29 -20.22 0.93
CA CYS A 249 -12.85 -20.45 1.02
C CYS A 249 -12.46 -21.15 2.32
N MET A 250 -13.06 -20.74 3.45
CA MET A 250 -12.80 -21.32 4.78
C MET A 250 -13.23 -22.79 4.90
N ASN A 251 -14.21 -23.24 4.10
CA ASN A 251 -14.62 -24.65 4.06
C ASN A 251 -13.54 -25.58 3.51
N VAL A 252 -12.57 -25.02 2.80
CA VAL A 252 -11.49 -25.80 2.15
C VAL A 252 -10.20 -25.73 2.98
N LEU A 253 -10.18 -24.98 4.07
CA LEU A 253 -9.02 -24.94 4.96
C LEU A 253 -8.86 -26.28 5.68
N ARG A 254 -7.67 -26.88 5.63
CA ARG A 254 -7.39 -28.14 6.33
C ARG A 254 -7.37 -27.96 7.86
N PRO A 255 -7.57 -29.03 8.65
CA PRO A 255 -7.35 -28.97 10.10
C PRO A 255 -5.94 -28.46 10.43
N GLY A 256 -5.84 -27.50 11.34
CA GLY A 256 -4.59 -26.80 11.66
C GLY A 256 -4.15 -25.74 10.64
N GLY A 257 -4.96 -25.48 9.62
CA GLY A 257 -4.70 -24.41 8.66
C GLY A 257 -4.84 -23.02 9.27
N ARG A 258 -4.23 -22.03 8.62
CA ARG A 258 -4.11 -20.64 9.08
C ARG A 258 -4.92 -19.71 8.19
N LEU A 259 -5.68 -18.80 8.80
CA LEU A 259 -6.31 -17.69 8.09
C LEU A 259 -5.77 -16.39 8.65
N ALA A 260 -5.17 -15.57 7.79
CA ALA A 260 -4.77 -14.21 8.14
C ALA A 260 -5.62 -13.17 7.40
N HIS A 261 -5.93 -12.07 8.09
CA HIS A 261 -6.60 -10.92 7.49
C HIS A 261 -6.08 -9.62 8.08
N PRO A 262 -5.91 -8.54 7.28
CA PRO A 262 -5.63 -7.22 7.81
C PRO A 262 -6.85 -6.65 8.53
N ASN A 263 -6.63 -5.61 9.34
CA ASN A 263 -7.72 -4.82 9.91
C ASN A 263 -8.58 -4.19 8.81
N GLY A 264 -9.86 -3.89 9.13
CA GLY A 264 -10.80 -3.27 8.18
C GLY A 264 -11.47 -4.21 7.19
N ILE A 265 -11.29 -5.53 7.31
CA ILE A 265 -12.07 -6.51 6.54
C ILE A 265 -13.44 -6.67 7.18
N GLU A 266 -14.48 -6.31 6.43
CA GLU A 266 -15.87 -6.41 6.89
C GLU A 266 -16.74 -7.25 5.90
N PRO A 267 -17.61 -8.14 6.40
CA PRO A 267 -17.62 -8.64 7.78
C PRO A 267 -16.34 -9.41 8.12
N ALA A 268 -15.83 -9.21 9.33
CA ALA A 268 -14.61 -9.89 9.78
C ALA A 268 -14.82 -11.43 9.85
N PRO A 269 -13.82 -12.24 9.44
CA PRO A 269 -13.91 -13.69 9.51
C PRO A 269 -14.04 -14.16 10.96
N LYS A 270 -14.89 -15.16 11.17
CA LYS A 270 -15.09 -15.76 12.49
C LYS A 270 -14.22 -17.00 12.66
N LYS A 271 -13.59 -17.11 13.84
CA LYS A 271 -12.78 -18.29 14.17
C LYS A 271 -13.64 -19.58 14.16
N ARG A 272 -13.15 -20.60 13.48
CA ARG A 272 -13.73 -21.96 13.47
C ARG A 272 -12.83 -22.93 14.24
N ARG A 273 -13.42 -24.05 14.69
CA ARG A 273 -12.66 -25.13 15.36
C ARG A 273 -11.61 -25.68 14.39
N GLY A 274 -10.39 -25.89 14.90
CA GLY A 274 -9.31 -26.53 14.14
C GLY A 274 -8.60 -25.58 13.16
N MET A 275 -8.82 -24.25 13.21
CA MET A 275 -8.08 -23.27 12.45
C MET A 275 -7.40 -22.24 13.35
N GLU A 276 -6.30 -21.66 12.87
CA GLU A 276 -5.69 -20.49 13.45
C GLU A 276 -6.23 -19.25 12.72
N LEU A 277 -6.75 -18.27 13.47
CA LEU A 277 -7.21 -17.00 12.95
C LEU A 277 -6.26 -15.89 13.41
N ILE A 278 -5.67 -15.17 12.46
CA ILE A 278 -4.61 -14.18 12.68
C ILE A 278 -5.08 -12.84 12.11
N ARG A 279 -5.27 -11.88 12.99
CA ARG A 279 -5.50 -10.49 12.61
C ARG A 279 -4.17 -9.74 12.66
N TYR A 280 -3.88 -8.91 11.66
CA TYR A 280 -2.63 -8.17 11.61
C TYR A 280 -2.80 -6.80 10.95
N ASP A 281 -1.83 -5.92 11.17
CA ASP A 281 -1.68 -4.65 10.47
C ASP A 281 -0.35 -4.64 9.70
N GLY A 282 -0.36 -4.02 8.54
CA GLY A 282 0.88 -3.70 7.84
C GLY A 282 1.58 -2.54 8.56
N ILE A 283 2.78 -2.78 9.06
CA ILE A 283 3.60 -1.77 9.73
C ILE A 283 4.73 -1.31 8.81
N SER A 284 5.13 -0.04 8.97
CA SER A 284 6.25 0.57 8.26
C SER A 284 7.44 0.80 9.20
N GLY A 285 8.63 0.70 8.65
CA GLY A 285 9.89 0.94 9.32
C GLY A 285 11.04 0.63 8.38
N VAL A 286 12.26 0.96 8.78
CA VAL A 286 13.46 0.75 7.96
C VAL A 286 13.59 -0.72 7.53
N ARG A 287 13.50 -1.63 8.49
CA ARG A 287 13.62 -3.08 8.26
C ARG A 287 12.50 -3.62 7.36
N GLU A 288 11.28 -3.15 7.57
CA GLU A 288 10.10 -3.57 6.81
C GLU A 288 10.23 -3.15 5.34
N PHE A 289 10.68 -1.92 5.08
CA PHE A 289 10.96 -1.45 3.73
C PHE A 289 12.15 -2.15 3.08
N GLU A 290 13.23 -2.45 3.81
CA GLU A 290 14.35 -3.25 3.29
C GLU A 290 13.87 -4.64 2.83
N ARG A 291 13.02 -5.30 3.62
CA ARG A 291 12.40 -6.58 3.27
C ARG A 291 11.51 -6.44 2.04
N LEU A 292 10.68 -5.38 1.98
CA LEU A 292 9.81 -5.10 0.83
C LEU A 292 10.64 -4.87 -0.43
N ASN A 293 11.69 -4.05 -0.37
CA ASN A 293 12.59 -3.79 -1.49
C ASN A 293 13.24 -5.08 -2.01
N ALA A 294 13.71 -5.93 -1.12
CA ALA A 294 14.27 -7.23 -1.49
C ALA A 294 13.24 -8.14 -2.15
N ALA A 295 12.01 -8.20 -1.64
CA ALA A 295 10.93 -9.01 -2.20
C ALA A 295 10.46 -8.48 -3.56
N VAL A 296 10.31 -7.15 -3.72
CA VAL A 296 9.97 -6.50 -5.01
C VAL A 296 11.00 -6.85 -6.09
N GLN A 297 12.27 -6.80 -5.74
CA GLN A 297 13.35 -7.09 -6.67
C GLN A 297 13.41 -8.58 -7.04
N ALA A 298 13.29 -9.47 -6.05
CA ALA A 298 13.32 -10.92 -6.25
C ALA A 298 12.11 -11.43 -7.05
N ALA A 299 10.92 -10.91 -6.79
CA ALA A 299 9.70 -11.25 -7.51
C ALA A 299 9.63 -10.63 -8.91
N LYS A 300 10.50 -9.65 -9.25
CA LYS A 300 10.34 -8.80 -10.43
C LYS A 300 8.93 -8.21 -10.48
N LEU A 301 8.52 -7.66 -9.35
CA LEU A 301 7.14 -7.30 -9.05
C LEU A 301 6.48 -6.49 -10.17
N LYS A 302 5.27 -6.86 -10.54
CA LYS A 302 4.37 -6.08 -11.39
C LYS A 302 3.38 -5.34 -10.50
N VAL A 303 3.14 -4.07 -10.78
CA VAL A 303 2.20 -3.23 -10.02
C VAL A 303 1.00 -2.93 -10.91
N ALA A 304 -0.18 -3.40 -10.49
CA ALA A 304 -1.43 -3.10 -11.16
C ALA A 304 -1.97 -1.75 -10.67
N ILE A 305 -1.98 -0.74 -11.54
CA ILE A 305 -2.63 0.55 -11.29
C ILE A 305 -3.99 0.49 -11.97
N ALA A 306 -5.06 0.60 -11.19
CA ALA A 306 -6.43 0.61 -11.69
C ALA A 306 -6.73 1.90 -12.44
N GLU A 307 -6.58 3.02 -11.74
CA GLU A 307 -6.87 4.35 -12.28
C GLU A 307 -5.93 5.38 -11.66
N CYS A 308 -5.73 6.49 -12.38
CA CYS A 308 -4.91 7.61 -11.95
C CYS A 308 -5.72 8.90 -12.08
N TYR A 309 -5.85 9.64 -10.99
CA TYR A 309 -6.50 10.95 -10.96
C TYR A 309 -5.48 12.03 -10.64
N SER A 310 -5.73 13.27 -11.05
CA SER A 310 -4.92 14.39 -10.57
C SER A 310 -5.28 14.72 -9.11
N LEU A 311 -4.37 15.35 -8.37
CA LEU A 311 -4.60 15.78 -6.99
C LEU A 311 -5.87 16.64 -6.85
N ALA A 312 -6.14 17.52 -7.82
CA ALA A 312 -7.34 18.36 -7.84
C ALA A 312 -8.65 17.55 -7.97
N HIS A 313 -8.57 16.31 -8.45
CA HIS A 313 -9.69 15.40 -8.60
C HIS A 313 -9.69 14.24 -7.60
N ALA A 314 -9.03 14.40 -6.45
CA ALA A 314 -8.96 13.37 -5.40
C ALA A 314 -10.35 12.87 -4.97
N TYR A 315 -11.38 13.73 -4.98
CA TYR A 315 -12.75 13.33 -4.68
C TYR A 315 -13.27 12.25 -5.65
N LYS A 316 -12.93 12.33 -6.96
CA LYS A 316 -13.30 11.30 -7.96
C LYS A 316 -12.63 9.95 -7.67
N ALA A 317 -11.39 9.97 -7.20
CA ALA A 317 -10.70 8.75 -6.79
C ALA A 317 -11.42 8.05 -5.63
N HIS A 318 -11.98 8.83 -4.68
CA HIS A 318 -12.79 8.32 -3.58
C HIS A 318 -14.19 7.87 -4.02
N GLU A 319 -14.83 8.56 -4.98
CA GLU A 319 -16.07 8.10 -5.61
C GLU A 319 -15.85 6.75 -6.30
N ARG A 320 -14.79 6.63 -7.11
CA ARG A 320 -14.41 5.38 -7.78
C ARG A 320 -14.13 4.25 -6.79
N LEU A 321 -13.46 4.56 -5.67
CA LEU A 321 -13.21 3.57 -4.61
C LEU A 321 -14.50 3.06 -3.99
N ALA A 322 -15.48 3.94 -3.76
CA ALA A 322 -16.78 3.61 -3.16
C ALA A 322 -17.64 2.71 -4.07
N GLU A 323 -17.49 2.77 -5.39
CA GLU A 323 -18.13 1.84 -6.34
C GLU A 323 -17.67 0.39 -6.15
N GLY A 324 -16.50 0.19 -5.52
CA GLY A 324 -15.91 -1.13 -5.31
C GLY A 324 -15.33 -1.74 -6.59
N HIS A 325 -14.99 -3.02 -6.51
CA HIS A 325 -14.44 -3.82 -7.64
C HIS A 325 -13.22 -3.19 -8.34
N VAL A 326 -12.38 -2.50 -7.59
CA VAL A 326 -11.14 -1.91 -8.09
C VAL A 326 -10.13 -3.04 -8.39
N VAL A 327 -9.64 -3.10 -9.62
CA VAL A 327 -8.61 -4.07 -10.04
C VAL A 327 -7.23 -3.40 -9.97
N GLY A 328 -6.48 -3.69 -8.91
CA GLY A 328 -5.22 -3.00 -8.61
C GLY A 328 -5.37 -1.86 -7.60
N LYS A 329 -4.53 -0.84 -7.71
CA LYS A 329 -4.48 0.33 -6.83
C LYS A 329 -4.91 1.60 -7.57
N ILE A 330 -5.76 2.41 -6.96
CA ILE A 330 -6.03 3.79 -7.40
C ILE A 330 -4.90 4.67 -6.88
N ILE A 331 -4.45 5.63 -7.69
CA ILE A 331 -3.41 6.59 -7.34
C ILE A 331 -3.83 8.03 -7.70
N LEU A 332 -3.21 8.98 -7.01
CA LEU A 332 -3.21 10.39 -7.39
C LEU A 332 -1.85 10.75 -7.97
N SER A 333 -1.84 11.41 -9.14
CA SER A 333 -0.66 12.11 -9.65
C SER A 333 -0.69 13.54 -9.14
N ILE A 334 0.38 13.97 -8.49
CA ILE A 334 0.41 15.27 -7.82
C ILE A 334 0.66 16.41 -8.81
N HIS A 335 1.47 16.17 -9.84
CA HIS A 335 1.89 17.18 -10.83
C HIS A 335 1.15 17.10 -12.16
N ALA A 336 0.15 16.21 -12.30
CA ALA A 336 -0.68 16.19 -13.50
C ALA A 336 -1.71 17.32 -13.44
N SER A 337 -1.62 18.23 -14.40
CA SER A 337 -2.60 19.31 -14.64
C SER A 337 -3.92 18.80 -15.21
#